data_9875b000d0e4f80b2fad7abb48f9f40f
#
_entry.id   9875b000d0e4f80b2fad7abb48f9f40f
#
_cell.length_a   1.000
_cell.length_b   1.000
_cell.length_c   1.000
_cell.angle_alpha   90.00
_cell.angle_beta   90.00
_cell.angle_gamma   90.00
#
_symmetry.space_group_name_H-M   'P 1'
#
loop_
_entity.id
_entity.type
_entity.pdbx_description
1 polymer ?
#
loop_
_entity_poly.entity_id
_entity_poly.type
_entity_poly.pdbx_seq_one_letter_code
_entity_poly.pdbx_strand_id
1 'polypeptide(L)'
;MRLGRRKASRCSRSPHSEVRDLLQALIGWLVGLPPGDVYTVIGALAAAENVFPPVPADTAVALGAFLSSAGSVSALDIFLITWVANVATATSVYLAGRTVGRSFFRGRIGRRLMHPRRLRRLETMYARYGMWGIFLSRFIPGVRGVVPPFAGVARLPFWRAIPPMAVASGVWYGVLIYAAATFVTRLDGVLAFVAAFNRVALAVGIVLLAVGGFLWWRHRRRRVAS
;
A
#
# COMPACT_ATOMS: atom_id res chain seq x y z
N MET A 1 -17.74 -10.51 -61.01
CA MET A 1 -18.08 -11.05 -59.70
C MET A 1 -16.89 -10.81 -58.77
N ARG A 2 -16.88 -9.70 -58.01
CA ARG A 2 -15.75 -9.33 -57.10
C ARG A 2 -16.20 -9.58 -55.69
N LEU A 3 -15.66 -10.62 -55.06
CA LEU A 3 -15.84 -10.95 -53.65
C LEU A 3 -15.01 -9.99 -52.78
N GLY A 4 -15.69 -9.05 -52.13
CA GLY A 4 -15.10 -8.15 -51.15
C GLY A 4 -14.72 -8.89 -49.86
N ARG A 5 -13.44 -9.09 -49.62
CA ARG A 5 -12.93 -9.53 -48.31
C ARG A 5 -13.18 -8.43 -47.28
N ARG A 6 -14.16 -8.62 -46.42
CA ARG A 6 -14.31 -7.82 -45.19
C ARG A 6 -13.11 -8.14 -44.25
N LYS A 7 -12.16 -7.23 -44.16
CA LYS A 7 -11.16 -7.22 -43.09
C LYS A 7 -11.89 -7.03 -41.76
N ALA A 8 -11.98 -8.09 -40.97
CA ALA A 8 -12.35 -7.97 -39.57
C ALA A 8 -11.32 -7.10 -38.88
N SER A 9 -11.68 -5.86 -38.57
CA SER A 9 -10.91 -4.95 -37.74
C SER A 9 -10.82 -5.56 -36.32
N ARG A 10 -9.68 -6.17 -35.99
CA ARG A 10 -9.35 -6.45 -34.61
C ARG A 10 -9.24 -5.10 -33.90
N CYS A 11 -10.28 -4.74 -33.17
CA CYS A 11 -10.25 -3.64 -32.25
C CYS A 11 -9.19 -4.00 -31.18
N SER A 12 -8.00 -3.42 -31.26
CA SER A 12 -6.97 -3.57 -30.23
C SER A 12 -7.50 -2.85 -28.98
N ARG A 13 -8.01 -3.62 -28.01
CA ARG A 13 -8.36 -3.09 -26.70
C ARG A 13 -7.10 -2.48 -26.09
N SER A 14 -7.21 -1.26 -25.63
CA SER A 14 -6.09 -0.62 -24.95
C SER A 14 -5.82 -1.34 -23.61
N PRO A 15 -4.55 -1.44 -23.15
CA PRO A 15 -4.23 -2.08 -21.87
C PRO A 15 -5.02 -1.49 -20.70
N HIS A 16 -5.42 -0.23 -20.81
CA HIS A 16 -6.27 0.45 -19.82
C HIS A 16 -7.71 -0.06 -19.77
N SER A 17 -8.27 -0.56 -20.89
CA SER A 17 -9.62 -1.14 -20.88
C SER A 17 -9.62 -2.53 -20.25
N GLU A 18 -8.61 -3.36 -20.51
CA GLU A 18 -8.50 -4.70 -19.90
C GLU A 18 -8.38 -4.65 -18.37
N VAL A 19 -7.58 -3.72 -17.84
CA VAL A 19 -7.46 -3.52 -16.38
C VAL A 19 -8.78 -3.05 -15.78
N ARG A 20 -9.51 -2.17 -16.48
CA ARG A 20 -10.86 -1.73 -16.04
C ARG A 20 -11.85 -2.88 -16.01
N ASP A 21 -11.87 -3.69 -17.08
CA ASP A 21 -12.80 -4.83 -17.20
C ASP A 21 -12.53 -5.88 -16.10
N LEU A 22 -11.25 -6.17 -15.82
CA LEU A 22 -10.85 -7.06 -14.72
C LEU A 22 -11.25 -6.51 -13.35
N LEU A 23 -11.07 -5.22 -13.12
CA LEU A 23 -11.45 -4.59 -11.86
C LEU A 23 -12.98 -4.56 -11.69
N GLN A 24 -13.73 -4.28 -12.76
CA GLN A 24 -15.19 -4.34 -12.72
C GLN A 24 -15.71 -5.76 -12.49
N ALA A 25 -15.07 -6.77 -13.09
CA ALA A 25 -15.40 -8.17 -12.84
C ALA A 25 -15.14 -8.57 -11.39
N LEU A 26 -14.00 -8.14 -10.81
CA LEU A 26 -13.65 -8.34 -9.41
C LEU A 26 -14.66 -7.66 -8.47
N ILE A 27 -15.05 -6.44 -8.78
CA ILE A 27 -16.05 -5.69 -8.02
C ILE A 27 -17.40 -6.42 -8.07
N GLY A 28 -17.87 -6.81 -9.27
CA GLY A 28 -19.13 -7.54 -9.43
C GLY A 28 -19.14 -8.87 -8.69
N TRP A 29 -18.02 -9.59 -8.69
CA TRP A 29 -17.87 -10.83 -7.95
C TRP A 29 -17.90 -10.61 -6.42
N LEU A 30 -17.18 -9.62 -5.90
CA LEU A 30 -17.16 -9.28 -4.47
C LEU A 30 -18.53 -8.85 -3.93
N VAL A 31 -19.31 -8.11 -4.72
CA VAL A 31 -20.66 -7.66 -4.34
C VAL A 31 -21.63 -8.84 -4.19
N GLY A 32 -21.42 -9.91 -4.96
CA GLY A 32 -22.24 -11.14 -4.89
C GLY A 32 -21.87 -12.11 -3.78
N LEU A 33 -20.79 -11.85 -3.02
CA LEU A 33 -20.33 -12.74 -1.94
C LEU A 33 -21.15 -12.57 -0.66
N PRO A 34 -21.31 -13.66 0.14
CA PRO A 34 -21.75 -13.56 1.51
C PRO A 34 -20.83 -12.66 2.35
N PRO A 35 -21.34 -11.97 3.40
CA PRO A 35 -20.53 -11.05 4.21
C PRO A 35 -19.24 -11.66 4.77
N GLY A 36 -19.26 -12.93 5.20
CA GLY A 36 -18.07 -13.63 5.72
C GLY A 36 -16.94 -13.78 4.68
N ASP A 37 -17.31 -14.05 3.43
CA ASP A 37 -16.35 -14.19 2.33
C ASP A 37 -15.76 -12.84 1.94
N VAL A 38 -16.56 -11.76 1.98
CA VAL A 38 -16.08 -10.38 1.75
C VAL A 38 -14.98 -10.03 2.74
N TYR A 39 -15.18 -10.27 4.04
CA TYR A 39 -14.18 -10.05 5.08
C TYR A 39 -12.90 -10.85 4.84
N THR A 40 -13.06 -12.13 4.48
CA THR A 40 -11.93 -13.03 4.22
C THR A 40 -11.09 -12.55 3.04
N VAL A 41 -11.74 -12.18 1.93
CA VAL A 41 -11.06 -11.71 0.73
C VAL A 41 -10.34 -10.38 0.98
N ILE A 42 -11.00 -9.43 1.65
CA ILE A 42 -10.40 -8.13 1.98
C ILE A 42 -9.19 -8.32 2.91
N GLY A 43 -9.33 -9.14 3.94
CA GLY A 43 -8.23 -9.46 4.86
C GLY A 43 -7.05 -10.14 4.15
N ALA A 44 -7.31 -11.10 3.27
CA ALA A 44 -6.29 -11.78 2.49
C ALA A 44 -5.55 -10.82 1.53
N LEU A 45 -6.27 -9.91 0.87
CA LEU A 45 -5.65 -8.91 0.00
C LEU A 45 -4.81 -7.89 0.79
N ALA A 46 -5.30 -7.47 1.96
CA ALA A 46 -4.55 -6.60 2.86
C ALA A 46 -3.28 -7.27 3.42
N ALA A 47 -3.34 -8.57 3.66
CA ALA A 47 -2.19 -9.37 4.04
C ALA A 47 -1.19 -9.51 2.88
N ALA A 48 -1.68 -9.83 1.69
CA ALA A 48 -0.85 -10.06 0.50
C ALA A 48 -0.07 -8.82 0.07
N GLU A 49 -0.57 -7.62 0.32
CA GLU A 49 0.07 -6.35 -0.06
C GLU A 49 1.48 -6.17 0.52
N ASN A 50 1.74 -6.66 1.74
CA ASN A 50 3.07 -6.57 2.36
C ASN A 50 4.08 -7.56 1.74
N VAL A 51 3.61 -8.60 1.05
CA VAL A 51 4.43 -9.60 0.38
C VAL A 51 4.60 -9.25 -1.10
N PHE A 52 3.52 -8.79 -1.72
CA PHE A 52 3.44 -8.47 -3.14
C PHE A 52 2.82 -7.08 -3.36
N PRO A 53 3.63 -6.02 -3.42
CA PRO A 53 3.17 -4.62 -3.49
C PRO A 53 2.18 -4.26 -4.60
N PRO A 54 2.12 -4.95 -5.76
CA PRO A 54 1.12 -4.66 -6.79
C PRO A 54 -0.33 -5.06 -6.46
N VAL A 55 -0.57 -5.72 -5.30
CA VAL A 55 -1.94 -6.12 -4.90
C VAL A 55 -2.81 -4.88 -4.65
N PRO A 56 -4.00 -4.78 -5.28
CA PRO A 56 -4.87 -3.61 -5.14
C PRO A 56 -5.71 -3.69 -3.84
N ALA A 57 -5.06 -3.84 -2.69
CA ALA A 57 -5.74 -3.97 -1.40
C ALA A 57 -6.60 -2.75 -1.07
N ASP A 58 -6.12 -1.53 -1.37
CA ASP A 58 -6.89 -0.30 -1.13
C ASP A 58 -8.21 -0.27 -1.89
N THR A 59 -8.23 -0.82 -3.12
CA THR A 59 -9.47 -0.91 -3.91
C THR A 59 -10.47 -1.87 -3.24
N ALA A 60 -10.00 -3.03 -2.75
CA ALA A 60 -10.85 -3.98 -2.06
C ALA A 60 -11.38 -3.42 -0.73
N VAL A 61 -10.55 -2.72 0.03
CA VAL A 61 -10.95 -2.05 1.29
C VAL A 61 -11.96 -0.93 1.02
N ALA A 62 -11.74 -0.09 0.00
CA ALA A 62 -12.68 0.97 -0.36
C ALA A 62 -14.02 0.41 -0.85
N LEU A 63 -14.01 -0.72 -1.57
CA LEU A 63 -15.23 -1.43 -1.97
C LEU A 63 -15.97 -1.98 -0.76
N GLY A 64 -15.28 -2.62 0.18
CA GLY A 64 -15.87 -3.08 1.43
C GLY A 64 -16.50 -1.93 2.22
N ALA A 65 -15.83 -0.79 2.29
CA ALA A 65 -16.36 0.42 2.93
C ALA A 65 -17.63 0.94 2.23
N PHE A 66 -17.67 0.90 0.90
CA PHE A 66 -18.88 1.22 0.13
C PHE A 66 -20.02 0.21 0.44
N LEU A 67 -19.72 -1.09 0.49
CA LEU A 67 -20.72 -2.11 0.85
C LEU A 67 -21.25 -1.93 2.28
N SER A 68 -20.42 -1.39 3.18
CA SER A 68 -20.88 -1.07 4.55
C SER A 68 -21.88 0.07 4.56
N SER A 69 -21.75 1.04 3.69
CA SER A 69 -22.74 2.13 3.56
C SER A 69 -24.07 1.63 2.98
N ALA A 70 -24.05 0.53 2.22
CA ALA A 70 -25.25 -0.16 1.72
C ALA A 70 -25.85 -1.16 2.74
N GLY A 71 -25.28 -1.28 3.95
CA GLY A 71 -25.78 -2.13 5.03
C GLY A 71 -25.44 -3.62 4.92
N SER A 72 -24.62 -4.02 3.93
CA SER A 72 -24.28 -5.44 3.71
C SER A 72 -23.22 -5.97 4.65
N VAL A 73 -22.30 -5.12 5.11
CA VAL A 73 -21.15 -5.46 5.98
C VAL A 73 -20.88 -4.32 6.97
N SER A 74 -20.10 -4.59 8.03
CA SER A 74 -19.73 -3.58 9.02
C SER A 74 -18.41 -2.89 8.64
N ALA A 75 -18.40 -1.56 8.63
CA ALA A 75 -17.19 -0.77 8.38
C ALA A 75 -16.11 -1.02 9.44
N LEU A 76 -16.53 -1.21 10.71
CA LEU A 76 -15.62 -1.49 11.81
C LEU A 76 -14.94 -2.86 11.64
N ASP A 77 -15.69 -3.89 11.23
CA ASP A 77 -15.14 -5.22 11.01
C ASP A 77 -14.15 -5.21 9.83
N ILE A 78 -14.48 -4.50 8.74
CA ILE A 78 -13.56 -4.29 7.61
C ILE A 78 -12.29 -3.62 8.10
N PHE A 79 -12.40 -2.57 8.90
CA PHE A 79 -11.23 -1.90 9.47
C PHE A 79 -10.38 -2.84 10.32
N LEU A 80 -10.97 -3.55 11.26
CA LEU A 80 -10.25 -4.42 12.18
C LEU A 80 -9.57 -5.58 11.43
N ILE A 81 -10.29 -6.26 10.53
CA ILE A 81 -9.75 -7.39 9.77
C ILE A 81 -8.59 -6.90 8.86
N THR A 82 -8.79 -5.80 8.14
CA THR A 82 -7.75 -5.22 7.27
C THR A 82 -6.53 -4.81 8.07
N TRP A 83 -6.73 -4.11 9.17
CA TRP A 83 -5.65 -3.61 10.02
C TRP A 83 -4.86 -4.74 10.66
N VAL A 84 -5.55 -5.72 11.27
CA VAL A 84 -4.92 -6.88 11.92
C VAL A 84 -4.16 -7.72 10.88
N ALA A 85 -4.78 -8.04 9.74
CA ALA A 85 -4.15 -8.81 8.67
C ALA A 85 -2.90 -8.11 8.11
N ASN A 86 -2.98 -6.79 7.89
CA ASN A 86 -1.85 -6.01 7.41
C ASN A 86 -0.72 -5.93 8.43
N VAL A 87 -1.01 -5.68 9.72
CA VAL A 87 0.00 -5.59 10.78
C VAL A 87 0.65 -6.95 11.05
N ALA A 88 -0.15 -8.03 11.09
CA ALA A 88 0.35 -9.39 11.28
C ALA A 88 1.31 -9.80 10.15
N THR A 89 0.94 -9.53 8.90
CA THR A 89 1.81 -9.83 7.74
C THR A 89 3.02 -8.92 7.68
N ALA A 90 2.90 -7.62 7.97
CA ALA A 90 4.04 -6.73 8.08
C ALA A 90 5.04 -7.20 9.14
N THR A 91 4.53 -7.68 10.28
CA THR A 91 5.35 -8.26 11.35
C THR A 91 6.03 -9.55 10.89
N SER A 92 5.31 -10.44 10.22
CA SER A 92 5.86 -11.69 9.69
C SER A 92 6.97 -11.42 8.66
N VAL A 93 6.75 -10.48 7.74
CA VAL A 93 7.73 -10.07 6.74
C VAL A 93 8.95 -9.38 7.38
N TYR A 94 8.73 -8.56 8.41
CA TYR A 94 9.82 -7.98 9.21
C TYR A 94 10.65 -9.08 9.90
N LEU A 95 10.02 -10.07 10.53
CA LEU A 95 10.70 -11.19 11.18
C LEU A 95 11.46 -12.04 10.17
N ALA A 96 10.86 -12.34 9.02
CA ALA A 96 11.54 -13.01 7.92
C ALA A 96 12.77 -12.23 7.44
N GLY A 97 12.64 -10.90 7.27
CA GLY A 97 13.77 -10.03 6.94
C GLY A 97 14.86 -10.05 8.02
N ARG A 98 14.50 -10.13 9.28
CA ARG A 98 15.43 -10.18 10.41
C ARG A 98 16.17 -11.50 10.54
N THR A 99 15.49 -12.63 10.27
CA THR A 99 16.06 -13.98 10.39
C THR A 99 16.85 -14.38 9.16
N VAL A 100 16.26 -14.23 7.98
CA VAL A 100 16.90 -14.57 6.69
C VAL A 100 17.96 -13.51 6.32
N GLY A 101 17.74 -12.28 6.75
CA GLY A 101 18.69 -11.19 6.82
C GLY A 101 19.55 -10.99 5.57
N ARG A 102 20.84 -10.71 5.81
CA ARG A 102 21.84 -10.44 4.78
C ARG A 102 22.09 -11.63 3.84
N SER A 103 21.74 -12.85 4.24
CA SER A 103 21.94 -14.07 3.41
C SER A 103 21.00 -14.07 2.20
N PHE A 104 19.75 -13.66 2.35
CA PHE A 104 18.79 -13.53 1.25
C PHE A 104 19.29 -12.54 0.19
N PHE A 105 19.91 -11.44 0.62
CA PHE A 105 20.42 -10.41 -0.29
C PHE A 105 21.78 -10.75 -0.91
N ARG A 106 22.47 -11.81 -0.46
CA ARG A 106 23.63 -12.36 -1.14
C ARG A 106 23.27 -13.18 -2.38
N GLY A 107 22.02 -13.67 -2.47
CA GLY A 107 21.49 -14.39 -3.63
C GLY A 107 21.29 -13.50 -4.87
N ARG A 108 21.19 -14.12 -6.06
CA ARG A 108 20.94 -13.40 -7.34
C ARG A 108 19.68 -12.54 -7.32
N ILE A 109 18.62 -13.00 -6.68
CA ILE A 109 17.31 -12.32 -6.57
C ILE A 109 17.41 -11.14 -5.61
N GLY A 110 18.02 -11.31 -4.44
CA GLY A 110 18.19 -10.26 -3.44
C GLY A 110 19.05 -9.09 -3.92
N ARG A 111 20.10 -9.38 -4.70
CA ARG A 111 20.95 -8.34 -5.33
C ARG A 111 20.22 -7.49 -6.37
N ARG A 112 19.23 -8.06 -7.07
CA ARG A 112 18.37 -7.32 -8.01
C ARG A 112 17.33 -6.45 -7.31
N LEU A 113 16.76 -6.95 -6.22
CA LEU A 113 15.72 -6.24 -5.45
C LEU A 113 16.27 -5.11 -4.58
N MET A 114 17.46 -5.31 -3.99
CA MET A 114 18.07 -4.30 -3.12
C MET A 114 19.57 -4.14 -3.37
N HIS A 115 19.90 -3.09 -4.11
CA HIS A 115 21.29 -2.69 -4.30
C HIS A 115 21.90 -2.23 -2.95
N PRO A 116 23.13 -2.65 -2.57
CA PRO A 116 23.77 -2.28 -1.29
C PRO A 116 23.80 -0.78 -1.00
N ARG A 117 23.87 0.05 -2.04
CA ARG A 117 23.81 1.52 -1.91
C ARG A 117 22.42 2.03 -1.47
N ARG A 118 21.33 1.34 -1.88
CA ARG A 118 19.97 1.68 -1.42
C ARG A 118 19.78 1.28 0.03
N LEU A 119 20.31 0.14 0.45
CA LEU A 119 20.28 -0.32 1.84
C LEU A 119 20.96 0.69 2.77
N ARG A 120 22.18 1.14 2.44
CA ARG A 120 22.91 2.16 3.22
C ARG A 120 22.17 3.51 3.26
N ARG A 121 21.53 3.92 2.16
CA ARG A 121 20.70 5.14 2.16
C ARG A 121 19.51 5.02 3.11
N LEU A 122 18.86 3.88 3.14
CA LEU A 122 17.73 3.63 4.03
C LEU A 122 18.18 3.53 5.49
N GLU A 123 19.34 2.89 5.78
CA GLU A 123 19.96 2.90 7.10
C GLU A 123 20.28 4.33 7.57
N THR A 124 20.85 5.16 6.71
CA THR A 124 21.11 6.58 7.01
C THR A 124 19.82 7.40 7.17
N MET A 125 18.80 7.16 6.37
CA MET A 125 17.50 7.81 6.53
C MET A 125 16.84 7.41 7.84
N TYR A 126 16.88 6.12 8.20
CA TYR A 126 16.34 5.65 9.48
C TYR A 126 17.12 6.22 10.68
N ALA A 127 18.47 6.18 10.63
CA ALA A 127 19.29 6.78 11.67
C ALA A 127 19.00 8.28 11.88
N ARG A 128 18.51 8.94 10.81
CA ARG A 128 18.21 10.36 10.79
C ARG A 128 16.78 10.71 11.20
N TYR A 129 15.77 9.98 10.69
CA TYR A 129 14.35 10.26 10.91
C TYR A 129 13.70 9.33 11.95
N GLY A 130 14.39 8.27 12.37
CA GLY A 130 13.93 7.33 13.40
C GLY A 130 12.55 6.72 13.07
N MET A 131 11.71 6.63 14.10
CA MET A 131 10.35 6.08 13.99
C MET A 131 9.45 6.90 13.04
N TRP A 132 9.66 8.22 12.95
CA TRP A 132 8.88 9.09 12.06
C TRP A 132 9.09 8.76 10.58
N GLY A 133 10.31 8.37 10.20
CA GLY A 133 10.58 7.92 8.82
C GLY A 133 9.79 6.67 8.45
N ILE A 134 9.67 5.71 9.37
CA ILE A 134 8.87 4.49 9.18
C ILE A 134 7.38 4.85 9.10
N PHE A 135 6.89 5.68 10.02
CA PHE A 135 5.51 6.13 10.03
C PHE A 135 5.12 6.82 8.72
N LEU A 136 5.88 7.85 8.32
CA LEU A 136 5.58 8.64 7.11
C LEU A 136 5.72 7.83 5.81
N SER A 137 6.65 6.87 5.76
CA SER A 137 6.82 6.01 4.57
C SER A 137 5.58 5.17 4.24
N ARG A 138 4.72 4.89 5.23
CA ARG A 138 3.48 4.14 5.04
C ARG A 138 2.43 4.90 4.21
N PHE A 139 2.50 6.23 4.19
CA PHE A 139 1.59 7.09 3.41
C PHE A 139 2.02 7.21 1.95
N ILE A 140 3.16 6.64 1.56
CA ILE A 140 3.63 6.66 0.18
C ILE A 140 3.24 5.33 -0.49
N PRO A 141 2.31 5.34 -1.48
CA PRO A 141 1.93 4.15 -2.22
C PRO A 141 3.15 3.47 -2.85
N GLY A 142 3.23 2.13 -2.75
CA GLY A 142 4.37 1.35 -3.27
C GLY A 142 5.60 1.29 -2.36
N VAL A 143 5.81 2.26 -1.46
CA VAL A 143 6.91 2.22 -0.48
C VAL A 143 6.51 1.40 0.76
N ARG A 144 5.24 1.48 1.15
CA ARG A 144 4.71 0.85 2.37
C ARG A 144 4.97 -0.66 2.46
N GLY A 145 4.90 -1.40 1.34
CA GLY A 145 5.19 -2.84 1.30
C GLY A 145 6.68 -3.18 1.40
N VAL A 146 7.57 -2.23 1.10
CA VAL A 146 9.03 -2.45 1.15
C VAL A 146 9.61 -2.18 2.54
N VAL A 147 8.92 -1.40 3.37
CA VAL A 147 9.41 -0.97 4.69
C VAL A 147 9.55 -2.13 5.69
N PRO A 148 8.58 -3.06 5.83
CA PRO A 148 8.70 -4.17 6.78
C PRO A 148 9.92 -5.06 6.52
N PRO A 149 10.13 -5.63 5.32
CA PRO A 149 11.30 -6.46 5.07
C PRO A 149 12.61 -5.69 5.26
N PHE A 150 12.63 -4.41 4.86
CA PHE A 150 13.78 -3.54 5.05
C PHE A 150 14.12 -3.34 6.54
N ALA A 151 13.13 -3.01 7.37
CA ALA A 151 13.30 -2.81 8.80
C ALA A 151 13.84 -4.09 9.48
N GLY A 152 13.39 -5.27 9.01
CA GLY A 152 13.90 -6.57 9.46
C GLY A 152 15.37 -6.78 9.10
N VAL A 153 15.75 -6.57 7.83
CA VAL A 153 17.13 -6.72 7.33
C VAL A 153 18.09 -5.74 8.01
N ALA A 154 17.65 -4.51 8.24
CA ALA A 154 18.39 -3.49 8.97
C ALA A 154 18.47 -3.79 10.48
N ARG A 155 17.83 -4.88 10.95
CA ARG A 155 17.78 -5.30 12.36
C ARG A 155 17.27 -4.21 13.30
N LEU A 156 16.34 -3.39 12.84
CA LEU A 156 15.75 -2.38 13.69
C LEU A 156 15.06 -3.04 14.89
N PRO A 157 15.11 -2.45 16.11
CA PRO A 157 14.41 -2.99 17.25
C PRO A 157 12.91 -3.11 16.98
N PHE A 158 12.28 -4.21 17.38
CA PHE A 158 10.86 -4.48 17.17
C PHE A 158 9.98 -3.29 17.58
N TRP A 159 10.19 -2.77 18.77
CA TRP A 159 9.41 -1.66 19.32
C TRP A 159 9.59 -0.31 18.60
N ARG A 160 10.64 -0.18 17.80
CA ARG A 160 10.86 1.00 16.96
C ARG A 160 10.37 0.82 15.53
N ALA A 161 10.12 -0.42 15.10
CA ALA A 161 9.67 -0.73 13.75
C ALA A 161 8.15 -0.97 13.69
N ILE A 162 7.62 -1.90 14.49
CA ILE A 162 6.25 -2.37 14.36
C ILE A 162 5.19 -1.37 14.86
N PRO A 163 5.32 -0.75 16.05
CA PRO A 163 4.29 0.19 16.51
C PRO A 163 4.03 1.37 15.54
N PRO A 164 5.05 2.07 15.00
CA PRO A 164 4.80 3.14 14.05
C PRO A 164 4.16 2.63 12.74
N MET A 165 4.49 1.40 12.30
CA MET A 165 3.83 0.78 11.16
C MET A 165 2.36 0.48 11.46
N ALA A 166 2.05 -0.07 12.63
CA ALA A 166 0.69 -0.39 13.05
C ALA A 166 -0.18 0.87 13.15
N VAL A 167 0.33 1.92 13.80
CA VAL A 167 -0.39 3.19 13.92
C VAL A 167 -0.61 3.82 12.55
N ALA A 168 0.41 3.87 11.70
CA ALA A 168 0.29 4.43 10.35
C ALA A 168 -0.72 3.66 9.49
N SER A 169 -0.72 2.32 9.57
CA SER A 169 -1.72 1.47 8.87
C SER A 169 -3.13 1.71 9.40
N GLY A 170 -3.29 1.88 10.72
CA GLY A 170 -4.58 2.21 11.33
C GLY A 170 -5.12 3.55 10.84
N VAL A 171 -4.27 4.58 10.82
CA VAL A 171 -4.64 5.90 10.27
C VAL A 171 -4.99 5.79 8.78
N TRP A 172 -4.16 5.10 7.97
CA TRP A 172 -4.39 4.93 6.55
C TRP A 172 -5.73 4.27 6.24
N TYR A 173 -5.98 3.07 6.80
CA TYR A 173 -7.20 2.34 6.55
C TYR A 173 -8.42 2.99 7.19
N GLY A 174 -8.27 3.61 8.37
CA GLY A 174 -9.34 4.37 9.00
C GLY A 174 -9.81 5.54 8.14
N VAL A 175 -8.88 6.35 7.62
CA VAL A 175 -9.21 7.46 6.72
C VAL A 175 -9.76 6.96 5.39
N LEU A 176 -9.18 5.91 4.82
CA LEU A 176 -9.65 5.32 3.55
C LEU A 176 -11.09 4.80 3.67
N ILE A 177 -11.38 4.03 4.72
CA ILE A 177 -12.72 3.45 4.95
C ILE A 177 -13.73 4.56 5.23
N TYR A 178 -13.40 5.50 6.12
CA TYR A 178 -14.28 6.62 6.43
C TYR A 178 -14.61 7.45 5.20
N ALA A 179 -13.60 7.82 4.43
CA ALA A 179 -13.77 8.61 3.22
C ALA A 179 -14.52 7.81 2.13
N ALA A 180 -14.23 6.52 1.93
CA ALA A 180 -14.93 5.71 0.96
C ALA A 180 -16.41 5.53 1.34
N ALA A 181 -16.72 5.23 2.59
CA ALA A 181 -18.10 5.09 3.06
C ALA A 181 -18.91 6.38 2.95
N THR A 182 -18.23 7.56 3.07
CA THR A 182 -18.92 8.87 3.06
C THR A 182 -19.06 9.44 1.65
N PHE A 183 -18.04 9.33 0.82
CA PHE A 183 -17.98 10.04 -0.47
C PHE A 183 -18.27 9.15 -1.68
N VAL A 184 -18.20 7.83 -1.55
CA VAL A 184 -18.50 6.94 -2.66
C VAL A 184 -19.99 6.59 -2.69
N THR A 185 -20.72 7.19 -3.62
CA THR A 185 -22.17 6.97 -3.77
C THR A 185 -22.52 5.95 -4.83
N ARG A 186 -21.55 5.53 -5.67
CA ARG A 186 -21.72 4.58 -6.76
C ARG A 186 -20.50 3.67 -6.88
N LEU A 187 -20.71 2.41 -7.25
CA LEU A 187 -19.63 1.43 -7.49
C LEU A 187 -18.57 1.92 -8.48
N ASP A 188 -19.01 2.56 -9.57
CA ASP A 188 -18.10 3.10 -10.58
C ASP A 188 -17.15 4.18 -10.03
N GLY A 189 -17.56 4.84 -8.93
CA GLY A 189 -16.75 5.84 -8.23
C GLY A 189 -15.60 5.27 -7.40
N VAL A 190 -15.64 3.99 -7.01
CA VAL A 190 -14.62 3.39 -6.11
C VAL A 190 -13.23 3.49 -6.71
N LEU A 191 -13.07 3.14 -7.97
CA LEU A 191 -11.76 3.18 -8.64
C LEU A 191 -11.23 4.61 -8.79
N ALA A 192 -12.10 5.54 -9.17
CA ALA A 192 -11.75 6.96 -9.28
C ALA A 192 -11.38 7.54 -7.90
N PHE A 193 -12.13 7.18 -6.85
CA PHE A 193 -11.86 7.57 -5.49
C PHE A 193 -10.50 7.07 -5.01
N VAL A 194 -10.18 5.77 -5.17
CA VAL A 194 -8.89 5.20 -4.75
C VAL A 194 -7.73 5.83 -5.51
N ALA A 195 -7.88 6.07 -6.81
CA ALA A 195 -6.85 6.75 -7.60
C ALA A 195 -6.63 8.20 -7.15
N ALA A 196 -7.69 8.93 -6.79
CA ALA A 196 -7.60 10.28 -6.24
C ALA A 196 -6.98 10.27 -4.84
N PHE A 197 -7.44 9.37 -3.96
CA PHE A 197 -6.92 9.21 -2.60
C PHE A 197 -5.41 8.92 -2.61
N ASN A 198 -4.96 7.96 -3.42
CA ASN A 198 -3.55 7.63 -3.54
C ASN A 198 -2.71 8.79 -4.09
N ARG A 199 -3.24 9.58 -5.04
CA ARG A 199 -2.55 10.79 -5.55
C ARG A 199 -2.40 11.86 -4.47
N VAL A 200 -3.45 12.12 -3.71
CA VAL A 200 -3.42 13.09 -2.61
C VAL A 200 -2.44 12.62 -1.53
N ALA A 201 -2.50 11.35 -1.14
CA ALA A 201 -1.59 10.78 -0.16
C ALA A 201 -0.13 10.85 -0.61
N LEU A 202 0.15 10.56 -1.89
CA LEU A 202 1.49 10.71 -2.47
C LEU A 202 1.97 12.18 -2.41
N ALA A 203 1.11 13.13 -2.80
CA ALA A 203 1.44 14.56 -2.75
C ALA A 203 1.74 15.01 -1.32
N VAL A 204 0.87 14.64 -0.36
CA VAL A 204 1.08 14.93 1.07
C VAL A 204 2.39 14.30 1.57
N GLY A 205 2.65 13.04 1.22
CA GLY A 205 3.91 12.35 1.59
C GLY A 205 5.15 13.07 1.06
N ILE A 206 5.14 13.52 -0.20
CA ILE A 206 6.22 14.29 -0.81
C ILE A 206 6.43 15.63 -0.10
N VAL A 207 5.33 16.36 0.18
CA VAL A 207 5.39 17.64 0.89
C VAL A 207 5.98 17.46 2.30
N LEU A 208 5.51 16.46 3.05
CA LEU A 208 6.04 16.17 4.39
C LEU A 208 7.53 15.83 4.37
N LEU A 209 7.98 15.05 3.38
CA LEU A 209 9.39 14.73 3.19
C LEU A 209 10.21 15.97 2.81
N ALA A 210 9.69 16.84 1.95
CA ALA A 210 10.35 18.08 1.55
C ALA A 210 10.48 19.05 2.73
N VAL A 211 9.39 19.26 3.48
CA VAL A 211 9.38 20.12 4.68
C VAL A 211 10.32 19.56 5.75
N GLY A 212 10.24 18.27 6.04
CA GLY A 212 11.14 17.61 7.01
C GLY A 212 12.61 17.72 6.59
N GLY A 213 12.90 17.54 5.30
CA GLY A 213 14.24 17.71 4.73
C GLY A 213 14.75 19.15 4.84
N PHE A 214 13.89 20.13 4.53
CA PHE A 214 14.21 21.55 4.61
C PHE A 214 14.47 22.02 6.05
N LEU A 215 13.59 21.67 6.98
CA LEU A 215 13.75 22.02 8.41
C LEU A 215 15.03 21.43 8.98
N TRP A 216 15.34 20.19 8.62
CA TRP A 216 16.59 19.57 9.04
C TRP A 216 17.82 20.23 8.44
N TRP A 217 17.82 20.55 7.12
CA TRP A 217 18.92 21.26 6.47
C TRP A 217 19.17 22.63 7.12
N ARG A 218 18.09 23.37 7.43
CA ARG A 218 18.15 24.63 8.18
C ARG A 218 18.73 24.45 9.58
N HIS A 219 18.33 23.41 10.30
CA HIS A 219 18.84 23.12 11.64
C HIS A 219 20.33 22.73 11.62
N ARG A 220 20.77 21.99 10.63
CA ARG A 220 22.18 21.60 10.45
C ARG A 220 23.07 22.80 10.14
N ARG A 221 22.60 23.72 9.29
CA ARG A 221 23.38 24.97 8.99
C ARG A 221 23.61 25.82 10.24
N ARG A 222 22.65 25.86 11.16
CA ARG A 222 22.81 26.62 12.42
C ARG A 222 23.84 26.04 13.37
N ARG A 223 24.05 24.69 13.34
CA ARG A 223 25.06 24.02 14.20
C ARG A 223 26.48 24.07 13.67
N VAL A 224 26.68 24.45 12.40
CA VAL A 224 28.02 24.59 11.77
C VAL A 224 28.51 26.04 11.88
N ALA A 225 27.62 26.99 12.19
CA ALA A 225 27.91 28.41 12.31
C ALA A 225 28.14 28.88 13.78
N SER A 226 28.03 27.96 14.74
CA SER A 226 28.38 28.13 16.15
C SER A 226 29.62 27.28 16.51
#